data_932dcc4e0d594f29b6b71d3f6d24ba47
#
_entry.id   932dcc4e0d594f29b6b71d3f6d24ba47
#
_cell.length_a   1.000
_cell.length_b   1.000
_cell.length_c   1.000
_cell.angle_alpha   90.00
_cell.angle_beta   90.00
_cell.angle_gamma   90.00
#
_symmetry.space_group_name_H-M   'P 1'
#
loop_
_entity.id
_entity.type
_entity.pdbx_description
1 polymer ?
#
loop_
_entity_poly.entity_id
_entity_poly.type
_entity_poly.pdbx_seq_one_letter_code
_entity_poly.pdbx_strand_id
1 'polypeptide(L)'
;MSMRRLIIFCIFVTCSHITVHSRDFIKGAFSIGLDGLFGDFDSNQKLGGGILHGGYDFFFHRISFLSVEPKIGVGYFGGNKTSTLSTAVVANYGITCFTTSISPKVYCSLNPDNNILLSLENEFSLLNGFANIKDQNSIHVRKNSKLFQFYYTIKIGLTLKTPKGCKFTVWVGGSTLKLDNILNDNIPSGEKYYSKETLPYAAGINFYI
;
A
#
# COMPACT_ATOMS: atom_id res chain seq x y z
N MET A 1 2.42 15.21 -24.35
CA MET A 1 2.43 15.59 -22.91
C MET A 1 2.69 14.33 -22.11
N SER A 2 3.75 14.27 -21.29
CA SER A 2 4.06 13.02 -20.59
C SER A 2 2.97 12.72 -19.52
N MET A 3 2.63 11.45 -19.35
CA MET A 3 1.62 10.98 -18.38
C MET A 3 1.86 11.52 -16.95
N ARG A 4 3.13 11.75 -16.57
CA ARG A 4 3.50 12.41 -15.31
C ARG A 4 2.95 13.84 -15.18
N ARG A 5 2.97 14.62 -16.27
CA ARG A 5 2.45 16.00 -16.27
C ARG A 5 0.93 16.04 -16.20
N LEU A 6 0.26 15.05 -16.80
CA LEU A 6 -1.19 14.92 -16.74
C LEU A 6 -1.66 14.60 -15.31
N ILE A 7 -0.98 13.68 -14.62
CA ILE A 7 -1.30 13.31 -13.24
C ILE A 7 -1.11 14.51 -12.30
N ILE A 8 0.01 15.23 -12.41
CA ILE A 8 0.27 16.42 -11.61
C ILE A 8 -0.76 17.52 -11.91
N PHE A 9 -1.13 17.71 -13.17
CA PHE A 9 -2.14 18.66 -13.58
C PHE A 9 -3.53 18.30 -13.03
N CYS A 10 -3.93 17.03 -13.08
CA CYS A 10 -5.20 16.56 -12.48
C CYS A 10 -5.22 16.74 -10.96
N ILE A 11 -4.11 16.49 -10.26
CA ILE A 11 -4.00 16.72 -8.82
C ILE A 11 -4.08 18.22 -8.52
N PHE A 12 -3.41 19.07 -9.30
CA PHE A 12 -3.43 20.52 -9.11
C PHE A 12 -4.79 21.15 -9.42
N VAL A 13 -5.47 20.69 -10.47
CA VAL A 13 -6.81 21.17 -10.86
C VAL A 13 -7.86 20.73 -9.82
N THR A 14 -7.77 19.52 -9.31
CA THR A 14 -8.65 19.08 -8.21
C THR A 14 -8.37 19.81 -6.90
N CYS A 15 -7.11 20.12 -6.59
CA CYS A 15 -6.76 20.89 -5.38
C CYS A 15 -7.08 22.40 -5.50
N SER A 16 -6.95 23.00 -6.68
CA SER A 16 -7.15 24.46 -6.85
C SER A 16 -8.62 24.90 -6.85
N HIS A 17 -9.56 23.98 -7.11
CA HIS A 17 -11.00 24.29 -7.01
C HIS A 17 -11.63 23.96 -5.65
N ILE A 18 -10.87 23.36 -4.73
CA ILE A 18 -11.34 23.09 -3.37
C ILE A 18 -10.83 24.23 -2.47
N THR A 19 -11.46 25.39 -2.52
CA THR A 19 -11.45 26.33 -1.39
C THR A 19 -12.27 25.68 -0.28
N VAL A 20 -11.62 24.78 0.45
CA VAL A 20 -12.25 24.08 1.56
C VAL A 20 -12.33 25.04 2.74
N HIS A 21 -13.49 25.62 2.98
CA HIS A 21 -13.78 26.24 4.24
C HIS A 21 -13.79 25.13 5.31
N SER A 22 -13.03 25.30 6.39
CA SER A 22 -12.86 24.32 7.48
C SER A 22 -14.19 23.85 8.13
N ARG A 23 -15.30 24.53 7.87
CA ARG A 23 -16.66 24.14 8.28
C ARG A 23 -17.30 23.05 7.43
N ASP A 24 -16.72 22.69 6.28
CA ASP A 24 -17.27 21.69 5.36
C ASP A 24 -16.79 20.24 5.66
N PHE A 25 -15.86 20.06 6.61
CA PHE A 25 -15.42 18.77 7.11
C PHE A 25 -16.23 18.37 8.34
N ILE A 26 -17.42 17.82 8.15
CA ILE A 26 -18.34 17.65 9.29
C ILE A 26 -18.40 16.23 9.81
N LYS A 27 -18.00 15.21 9.09
CA LYS A 27 -18.00 13.83 9.60
C LYS A 27 -16.79 13.08 9.09
N GLY A 28 -15.94 12.70 10.03
CA GLY A 28 -14.87 11.76 9.79
C GLY A 28 -15.09 10.49 10.61
N ALA A 29 -14.36 9.46 10.28
CA ALA A 29 -14.31 8.22 11.01
C ALA A 29 -12.86 7.80 11.21
N PHE A 30 -12.52 7.38 12.41
CA PHE A 30 -11.23 6.73 12.64
C PHE A 30 -11.21 5.39 11.93
N SER A 31 -10.09 5.06 11.29
CA SER A 31 -9.89 3.80 10.62
C SER A 31 -8.73 3.03 11.22
N ILE A 32 -8.87 1.73 11.20
CA ILE A 32 -7.78 0.78 11.41
C ILE A 32 -7.88 -0.30 10.35
N GLY A 33 -6.76 -0.68 9.74
CA GLY A 33 -6.79 -1.66 8.67
C GLY A 33 -5.50 -2.45 8.54
N LEU A 34 -5.61 -3.51 7.78
CA LEU A 34 -4.51 -4.39 7.43
C LEU A 34 -4.46 -4.55 5.91
N ASP A 35 -3.35 -4.16 5.32
CA ASP A 35 -3.06 -4.31 3.91
C ASP A 35 -2.05 -5.43 3.70
N GLY A 36 -2.33 -6.38 2.82
CA GLY A 36 -1.40 -7.38 2.33
C GLY A 36 -0.92 -7.03 0.93
N LEU A 37 0.38 -7.09 0.70
CA LEU A 37 0.98 -6.91 -0.62
C LEU A 37 1.76 -8.16 -0.99
N PHE A 38 1.58 -8.62 -2.23
CA PHE A 38 2.10 -9.89 -2.70
C PHE A 38 2.78 -9.69 -4.05
N GLY A 39 3.95 -10.31 -4.21
CA GLY A 39 4.68 -10.36 -5.48
C GLY A 39 4.19 -11.47 -6.39
N ASP A 40 4.71 -11.50 -7.61
CA ASP A 40 4.56 -12.63 -8.48
C ASP A 40 5.19 -13.87 -7.84
N PHE A 41 4.40 -14.92 -7.75
CA PHE A 41 4.84 -16.21 -7.23
C PHE A 41 5.56 -16.99 -8.33
N ASP A 42 6.75 -16.53 -8.71
CA ASP A 42 7.66 -17.42 -9.43
C ASP A 42 8.12 -18.51 -8.47
N SER A 43 8.29 -19.75 -8.97
CA SER A 43 8.66 -20.93 -8.17
C SER A 43 9.92 -20.73 -7.33
N ASN A 44 10.77 -19.80 -7.72
CA ASN A 44 12.09 -19.55 -7.13
C ASN A 44 12.17 -18.33 -6.20
N GLN A 45 11.10 -17.54 -6.14
CA GLN A 45 11.08 -16.32 -5.33
C GLN A 45 9.71 -16.12 -4.68
N LYS A 46 9.71 -15.84 -3.40
CA LYS A 46 8.49 -15.51 -2.65
C LYS A 46 8.72 -14.20 -1.93
N LEU A 47 7.88 -13.22 -2.23
CA LEU A 47 7.88 -11.93 -1.57
C LEU A 47 6.47 -11.55 -1.21
N GLY A 48 6.26 -11.20 0.04
CA GLY A 48 4.97 -10.72 0.49
C GLY A 48 5.08 -10.13 1.88
N GLY A 49 4.06 -9.40 2.26
CA GLY A 49 4.02 -8.80 3.59
C GLY A 49 2.72 -8.10 3.86
N GLY A 50 2.66 -7.48 5.03
CA GLY A 50 1.49 -6.73 5.47
C GLY A 50 1.86 -5.42 6.14
N ILE A 51 0.92 -4.49 6.07
CA ILE A 51 0.98 -3.18 6.71
C ILE A 51 -0.25 -3.03 7.58
N LEU A 52 -0.05 -2.89 8.89
CA LEU A 52 -1.08 -2.46 9.81
C LEU A 52 -1.09 -0.93 9.82
N HIS A 53 -2.22 -0.32 9.57
CA HIS A 53 -2.34 1.13 9.51
C HIS A 53 -3.52 1.66 10.31
N GLY A 54 -3.41 2.92 10.72
CA GLY A 54 -4.49 3.71 11.27
C GLY A 54 -4.62 5.03 10.52
N GLY A 55 -5.82 5.56 10.45
CA GLY A 55 -6.09 6.79 9.73
C GLY A 55 -7.36 7.49 10.19
N TYR A 56 -7.70 8.54 9.46
CA TYR A 56 -8.94 9.27 9.67
C TYR A 56 -9.56 9.63 8.31
N ASP A 57 -10.75 9.11 8.06
CA ASP A 57 -11.48 9.26 6.80
C ASP A 57 -12.33 10.54 6.86
N PHE A 58 -11.93 11.59 6.14
CA PHE A 58 -12.62 12.87 6.06
C PHE A 58 -13.62 12.88 4.92
N PHE A 59 -14.91 13.03 5.22
CA PHE A 59 -15.97 13.15 4.22
C PHE A 59 -16.27 14.59 3.88
N PHE A 60 -16.39 14.89 2.59
CA PHE A 60 -16.82 16.18 2.10
C PHE A 60 -18.34 16.30 2.22
N HIS A 61 -18.83 17.22 3.03
CA HIS A 61 -20.26 17.35 3.30
C HIS A 61 -21.10 17.61 2.04
N ARG A 62 -20.60 18.40 1.11
CA ARG A 62 -21.31 18.70 -0.15
C ARG A 62 -21.19 17.59 -1.20
N ILE A 63 -20.26 16.69 -1.05
CA ILE A 63 -19.95 15.62 -1.99
C ILE A 63 -19.86 14.31 -1.19
N SER A 64 -21.01 13.83 -0.73
CA SER A 64 -21.09 12.68 0.20
C SER A 64 -20.52 11.37 -0.32
N PHE A 65 -20.20 11.29 -1.61
CA PHE A 65 -19.56 10.14 -2.23
C PHE A 65 -18.02 10.25 -2.28
N LEU A 66 -17.45 11.35 -1.82
CA LEU A 66 -15.99 11.59 -1.84
C LEU A 66 -15.43 11.70 -0.43
N SER A 67 -14.30 11.06 -0.19
CA SER A 67 -13.53 11.22 1.04
C SER A 67 -12.03 11.24 0.78
N VAL A 68 -11.26 11.70 1.78
CA VAL A 68 -9.79 11.64 1.79
C VAL A 68 -9.34 11.12 3.14
N GLU A 69 -8.49 10.10 3.13
CA GLU A 69 -7.97 9.46 4.34
C GLU A 69 -6.44 9.55 4.40
N PRO A 70 -5.87 10.42 5.24
CA PRO A 70 -4.49 10.29 5.69
C PRO A 70 -4.34 9.08 6.61
N LYS A 71 -3.27 8.30 6.42
CA LYS A 71 -2.95 7.08 7.17
C LYS A 71 -1.48 7.06 7.57
N ILE A 72 -1.23 6.39 8.68
CA ILE A 72 0.11 5.99 9.12
C ILE A 72 0.09 4.49 9.39
N GLY A 73 1.19 3.81 9.12
CA GLY A 73 1.25 2.37 9.30
C GLY A 73 2.64 1.85 9.59
N VAL A 74 2.65 0.63 10.09
CA VAL A 74 3.85 -0.17 10.30
C VAL A 74 3.69 -1.48 9.55
N GLY A 75 4.75 -1.94 8.89
CA GLY A 75 4.68 -3.12 8.07
C GLY A 75 5.91 -3.99 8.15
N TYR A 76 5.71 -5.21 7.71
CA TYR A 76 6.77 -6.19 7.53
C TYR A 76 6.58 -6.92 6.22
N PHE A 77 7.65 -6.98 5.43
CA PHE A 77 7.76 -7.80 4.23
C PHE A 77 8.86 -8.82 4.42
N GLY A 78 8.57 -10.03 4.02
CA GLY A 78 9.52 -11.12 4.10
C GLY A 78 9.47 -12.03 2.90
N GLY A 79 10.54 -12.76 2.69
CA GLY A 79 10.59 -13.73 1.63
C GLY A 79 11.92 -14.44 1.53
N ASN A 80 11.97 -15.34 0.57
CA ASN A 80 13.17 -16.12 0.29
C ASN A 80 13.40 -16.23 -1.22
N LYS A 81 14.64 -16.40 -1.58
CA LYS A 81 15.06 -16.80 -2.91
C LYS A 81 15.67 -18.19 -2.85
N THR A 82 15.23 -19.07 -3.77
CA THR A 82 15.83 -20.38 -3.99
C THR A 82 16.75 -20.34 -5.21
N SER A 83 17.76 -21.18 -5.23
CA SER A 83 18.63 -21.33 -6.40
C SER A 83 17.84 -21.88 -7.59
N THR A 84 18.14 -21.40 -8.79
CA THR A 84 17.58 -21.96 -10.04
C THR A 84 18.14 -23.37 -10.35
N LEU A 85 19.27 -23.73 -9.74
CA LEU A 85 19.96 -25.01 -9.95
C LEU A 85 19.67 -26.03 -8.84
N SER A 86 19.13 -25.59 -7.72
CA SER A 86 18.80 -26.44 -6.58
C SER A 86 17.61 -25.86 -5.82
N THR A 87 16.88 -26.70 -5.10
CA THR A 87 15.79 -26.24 -4.21
C THR A 87 16.30 -25.57 -2.92
N ALA A 88 17.62 -25.36 -2.80
CA ALA A 88 18.22 -24.74 -1.64
C ALA A 88 17.88 -23.23 -1.59
N VAL A 89 17.49 -22.73 -0.43
CA VAL A 89 17.28 -21.31 -0.19
C VAL A 89 18.64 -20.60 -0.23
N VAL A 90 18.79 -19.63 -1.12
CA VAL A 90 20.06 -18.87 -1.30
C VAL A 90 20.09 -17.60 -0.45
N ALA A 91 18.94 -16.96 -0.28
CA ALA A 91 18.83 -15.76 0.54
C ALA A 91 17.48 -15.66 1.22
N ASN A 92 17.49 -15.18 2.46
CA ASN A 92 16.31 -14.74 3.21
C ASN A 92 16.37 -13.24 3.43
N TYR A 93 15.26 -12.55 3.30
CA TYR A 93 15.17 -11.12 3.59
C TYR A 93 13.95 -10.81 4.43
N GLY A 94 14.09 -9.77 5.24
CA GLY A 94 13.03 -9.18 6.02
C GLY A 94 13.14 -7.67 5.94
N ILE A 95 12.02 -6.98 5.71
CA ILE A 95 11.94 -5.53 5.64
C ILE A 95 10.93 -5.08 6.67
N THR A 96 11.39 -4.31 7.66
CA THR A 96 10.51 -3.62 8.61
C THR A 96 10.35 -2.18 8.14
N CYS A 97 9.12 -1.69 8.03
CA CYS A 97 8.86 -0.37 7.49
C CYS A 97 7.81 0.39 8.29
N PHE A 98 7.89 1.70 8.12
CA PHE A 98 6.87 2.67 8.49
C PHE A 98 6.32 3.28 7.20
N THR A 99 5.01 3.47 7.13
CA THR A 99 4.34 4.07 5.98
C THR A 99 3.53 5.30 6.37
N THR A 100 3.51 6.28 5.49
CA THR A 100 2.57 7.39 5.53
C THR A 100 1.87 7.45 4.19
N SER A 101 0.56 7.60 4.20
CA SER A 101 -0.20 7.64 2.95
C SER A 101 -1.35 8.64 3.00
N ILE A 102 -1.83 9.00 1.82
CA ILE A 102 -3.04 9.74 1.60
C ILE A 102 -3.88 9.03 0.55
N SER A 103 -5.15 8.83 0.86
CA SER A 103 -6.06 8.02 0.06
C SER A 103 -7.34 8.78 -0.27
N PRO A 104 -7.42 9.46 -1.42
CA PRO A 104 -8.70 9.89 -1.96
C PRO A 104 -9.54 8.68 -2.37
N LYS A 105 -10.84 8.72 -1.99
CA LYS A 105 -11.80 7.64 -2.19
C LYS A 105 -13.09 8.16 -2.79
N VAL A 106 -13.68 7.35 -3.66
CA VAL A 106 -15.01 7.56 -4.21
C VAL A 106 -15.89 6.38 -3.81
N TYR A 107 -17.09 6.68 -3.33
CA TYR A 107 -18.08 5.68 -2.96
C TYR A 107 -19.30 5.72 -3.89
N CYS A 108 -19.80 4.56 -4.27
CA CYS A 108 -21.04 4.39 -5.00
C CYS A 108 -21.97 3.46 -4.21
N SER A 109 -23.19 3.90 -3.94
CA SER A 109 -24.17 3.05 -3.24
C SER A 109 -24.68 1.96 -4.16
N LEU A 110 -24.70 0.72 -3.66
CA LEU A 110 -25.24 -0.43 -4.37
C LEU A 110 -26.68 -0.75 -3.96
N ASN A 111 -27.17 -0.11 -2.90
CA ASN A 111 -28.55 -0.31 -2.43
C ASN A 111 -29.20 1.01 -1.99
N PRO A 112 -30.54 1.10 -1.96
CA PRO A 112 -31.27 2.31 -1.57
C PRO A 112 -30.95 2.80 -0.15
N ASP A 113 -30.66 1.88 0.77
CA ASP A 113 -30.39 2.19 2.18
C ASP A 113 -28.97 2.69 2.42
N ASN A 114 -28.12 2.75 1.40
CA ASN A 114 -26.72 3.13 1.49
C ASN A 114 -25.90 2.31 2.52
N ASN A 115 -26.27 1.06 2.73
CA ASN A 115 -25.60 0.16 3.65
C ASN A 115 -24.50 -0.67 2.98
N ILE A 116 -24.57 -0.79 1.65
CA ILE A 116 -23.60 -1.49 0.83
C ILE A 116 -23.03 -0.50 -0.18
N LEU A 117 -21.73 -0.22 -0.08
CA LEU A 117 -21.05 0.73 -0.95
C LEU A 117 -19.93 0.04 -1.70
N LEU A 118 -19.82 0.35 -2.98
CA LEU A 118 -18.60 0.09 -3.76
C LEU A 118 -17.66 1.28 -3.56
N SER A 119 -16.39 1.03 -3.28
CA SER A 119 -15.37 2.07 -3.15
C SER A 119 -14.27 1.89 -4.18
N LEU A 120 -13.82 3.02 -4.73
CA LEU A 120 -12.57 3.13 -5.49
C LEU A 120 -11.63 4.04 -4.70
N GLU A 121 -10.47 3.52 -4.35
CA GLU A 121 -9.46 4.24 -3.57
C GLU A 121 -8.15 4.31 -4.35
N ASN A 122 -7.54 5.49 -4.34
CA ASN A 122 -6.23 5.75 -4.91
C ASN A 122 -5.28 6.12 -3.77
N GLU A 123 -4.41 5.22 -3.36
CA GLU A 123 -3.50 5.44 -2.25
C GLU A 123 -2.10 5.84 -2.73
N PHE A 124 -1.63 6.96 -2.27
CA PHE A 124 -0.27 7.47 -2.47
C PHE A 124 0.51 7.30 -1.18
N SER A 125 1.56 6.51 -1.21
CA SER A 125 2.28 6.07 -0.01
C SER A 125 3.76 6.36 -0.09
N LEU A 126 4.32 6.77 1.05
CA LEU A 126 5.75 6.83 1.32
C LEU A 126 6.10 5.70 2.29
N LEU A 127 7.05 4.87 1.91
CA LEU A 127 7.58 3.80 2.72
C LEU A 127 8.99 4.16 3.17
N ASN A 128 9.22 4.08 4.47
CA ASN A 128 10.53 4.28 5.10
C ASN A 128 10.81 3.08 5.99
N GLY A 129 11.99 2.47 5.89
CA GLY A 129 12.26 1.24 6.62
C GLY A 129 13.71 0.78 6.60
N PHE A 130 13.88 -0.47 7.03
CA PHE A 130 15.17 -1.14 7.09
C PHE A 130 15.03 -2.54 6.50
N ALA A 131 15.94 -2.88 5.59
CA ALA A 131 16.05 -4.21 5.02
C ALA A 131 17.18 -4.99 5.69
N ASN A 132 16.86 -6.22 6.10
CA ASN A 132 17.83 -7.21 6.58
C ASN A 132 17.91 -8.34 5.57
N ILE A 133 19.09 -8.61 5.04
CA ILE A 133 19.33 -9.68 4.08
C ILE A 133 20.30 -10.68 4.71
N LYS A 134 19.94 -11.96 4.68
CA LYS A 134 20.79 -13.07 5.09
C LYS A 134 21.08 -13.92 3.86
N ASP A 135 22.32 -13.96 3.45
CA ASP A 135 22.81 -14.91 2.44
C ASP A 135 23.24 -16.20 3.14
N GLN A 136 22.80 -17.36 2.65
CA GLN A 136 23.17 -18.65 3.24
C GLN A 136 24.59 -19.09 2.88
N ASN A 137 25.14 -18.58 1.78
CA ASN A 137 26.47 -18.94 1.31
C ASN A 137 27.61 -18.07 1.91
N SER A 138 27.27 -16.91 2.46
CA SER A 138 28.20 -16.06 3.18
C SER A 138 27.87 -16.09 4.67
N ILE A 139 28.74 -16.73 5.43
CA ILE A 139 28.71 -16.71 6.89
C ILE A 139 28.70 -15.24 7.34
N HIS A 140 27.52 -14.71 7.70
CA HIS A 140 27.32 -13.41 8.33
C HIS A 140 27.31 -12.13 7.47
N VAL A 141 26.46 -11.99 6.49
CA VAL A 141 26.16 -10.64 5.99
C VAL A 141 24.74 -10.20 6.42
N ARG A 142 24.65 -9.58 7.59
CA ARG A 142 23.55 -8.69 7.96
C ARG A 142 23.86 -7.32 7.39
N LYS A 143 23.23 -6.91 6.30
CA LYS A 143 23.31 -5.55 5.84
C LYS A 143 21.99 -4.84 6.19
N ASN A 144 22.06 -3.92 7.14
CA ASN A 144 20.94 -3.01 7.41
C ASN A 144 21.01 -1.87 6.40
N SER A 145 20.14 -1.85 5.42
CA SER A 145 20.03 -0.72 4.51
C SER A 145 18.77 0.07 4.78
N LYS A 146 18.92 1.38 4.77
CA LYS A 146 17.82 2.31 4.85
C LYS A 146 17.03 2.27 3.55
N LEU A 147 15.74 2.26 3.66
CA LEU A 147 14.78 2.15 2.58
C LEU A 147 13.89 3.38 2.56
N PHE A 148 13.80 4.03 1.42
CA PHE A 148 12.84 5.10 1.20
C PHE A 148 12.24 4.96 -0.19
N GLN A 149 10.91 4.79 -0.26
CA GLN A 149 10.23 4.60 -1.53
C GLN A 149 8.84 5.22 -1.55
N PHE A 150 8.53 5.86 -2.65
CA PHE A 150 7.18 6.25 -3.00
C PHE A 150 6.53 5.15 -3.85
N TYR A 151 5.30 4.78 -3.51
CA TYR A 151 4.51 3.85 -4.29
C TYR A 151 3.04 4.27 -4.33
N TYR A 152 2.32 3.71 -5.28
CA TYR A 152 0.92 3.94 -5.52
C TYR A 152 0.16 2.63 -5.49
N THR A 153 -1.04 2.65 -4.88
CA THR A 153 -1.94 1.49 -4.84
C THR A 153 -3.34 1.94 -5.28
N ILE A 154 -3.91 1.23 -6.24
CA ILE A 154 -5.32 1.37 -6.60
C ILE A 154 -6.09 0.23 -5.95
N LYS A 155 -7.22 0.56 -5.29
CA LYS A 155 -8.02 -0.39 -4.51
C LYS A 155 -9.49 -0.30 -4.94
N ILE A 156 -10.11 -1.45 -5.11
CA ILE A 156 -11.57 -1.58 -5.30
C ILE A 156 -12.09 -2.34 -4.09
N GLY A 157 -13.04 -1.76 -3.38
CA GLY A 157 -13.54 -2.31 -2.13
C GLY A 157 -15.05 -2.39 -2.06
N LEU A 158 -15.53 -3.35 -1.28
CA LEU A 158 -16.92 -3.46 -0.86
C LEU A 158 -16.99 -3.04 0.61
N THR A 159 -17.78 -2.00 0.89
CA THR A 159 -17.96 -1.44 2.21
C THR A 159 -19.35 -1.76 2.72
N LEU A 160 -19.43 -2.38 3.87
CA LEU A 160 -20.66 -2.62 4.62
C LEU A 160 -20.77 -1.58 5.73
N LYS A 161 -21.91 -0.91 5.83
CA LYS A 161 -22.19 0.10 6.84
C LYS A 161 -23.26 -0.42 7.80
N THR A 162 -22.94 -0.37 9.09
CA THR A 162 -23.91 -0.74 10.13
C THR A 162 -24.87 0.43 10.44
N PRO A 163 -26.05 0.18 11.00
CA PRO A 163 -26.97 1.24 11.44
C PRO A 163 -26.36 2.18 12.47
N LYS A 164 -25.37 1.73 13.24
CA LYS A 164 -24.65 2.53 14.26
C LYS A 164 -23.54 3.42 13.66
N GLY A 165 -23.34 3.40 12.32
CA GLY A 165 -22.35 4.23 11.63
C GLY A 165 -20.97 3.59 11.45
N CYS A 166 -20.68 2.46 12.09
CA CYS A 166 -19.44 1.72 11.83
C CYS A 166 -19.42 1.18 10.40
N LYS A 167 -18.25 1.15 9.78
CA LYS A 167 -18.06 0.59 8.44
C LYS A 167 -17.00 -0.49 8.47
N PHE A 168 -17.17 -1.46 7.59
CA PHE A 168 -16.20 -2.51 7.33
C PHE A 168 -15.99 -2.61 5.82
N THR A 169 -14.75 -2.51 5.37
CA THR A 169 -14.39 -2.60 3.95
C THR A 169 -13.44 -3.76 3.73
N VAL A 170 -13.78 -4.60 2.75
CA VAL A 170 -12.85 -5.57 2.16
C VAL A 170 -12.48 -5.05 0.78
N TRP A 171 -11.20 -5.09 0.44
CA TRP A 171 -10.75 -4.56 -0.83
C TRP A 171 -9.66 -5.44 -1.47
N VAL A 172 -9.55 -5.32 -2.78
CA VAL A 172 -8.48 -5.89 -3.60
C VAL A 172 -7.94 -4.82 -4.52
N GLY A 173 -6.71 -4.97 -4.98
CA GLY A 173 -6.11 -3.95 -5.83
C GLY A 173 -4.76 -4.28 -6.40
N GLY A 174 -4.15 -3.27 -7.01
CA GLY A 174 -2.81 -3.34 -7.57
C GLY A 174 -1.88 -2.29 -6.97
N SER A 175 -0.61 -2.64 -6.79
CA SER A 175 0.41 -1.75 -6.23
C SER A 175 1.59 -1.60 -7.16
N THR A 176 2.26 -0.45 -7.08
CA THR A 176 3.53 -0.17 -7.80
C THR A 176 4.74 -0.30 -6.90
N LEU A 177 4.59 -0.87 -5.70
CA LEU A 177 5.70 -1.07 -4.77
C LEU A 177 6.76 -2.00 -5.40
N LYS A 178 8.01 -1.54 -5.46
CA LYS A 178 9.14 -2.27 -6.01
C LYS A 178 10.20 -2.42 -4.94
N LEU A 179 10.47 -3.64 -4.56
CA LEU A 179 11.49 -3.95 -3.54
C LEU A 179 12.78 -4.53 -4.15
N ASP A 180 12.77 -4.84 -5.45
CA ASP A 180 13.88 -5.44 -6.20
C ASP A 180 15.17 -4.59 -6.18
N ASN A 181 15.07 -3.30 -6.46
CA ASN A 181 16.23 -2.42 -6.46
C ASN A 181 16.93 -2.42 -5.10
N ILE A 182 16.15 -2.40 -4.04
CA ILE A 182 16.65 -2.34 -2.67
C ILE A 182 17.32 -3.64 -2.27
N LEU A 183 16.74 -4.76 -2.71
CA LEU A 183 17.30 -6.08 -2.44
C LEU A 183 18.58 -6.29 -3.25
N ASN A 184 18.62 -5.84 -4.51
CA ASN A 184 19.81 -5.97 -5.37
C ASN A 184 20.98 -5.06 -4.97
N ASP A 185 20.71 -3.82 -4.55
CA ASP A 185 21.75 -2.86 -4.15
C ASP A 185 22.46 -3.28 -2.87
N ASN A 186 21.93 -4.26 -2.15
CA ASN A 186 22.44 -4.69 -0.85
C ASN A 186 23.04 -6.09 -0.84
N ILE A 187 23.18 -6.72 -2.01
CA ILE A 187 23.85 -8.03 -2.14
C ILE A 187 25.35 -7.85 -2.39
N PRO A 188 26.21 -8.48 -1.58
CA PRO A 188 27.66 -8.27 -1.66
C PRO A 188 28.33 -8.84 -2.90
N SER A 189 27.73 -9.80 -3.58
CA SER A 189 28.41 -10.66 -4.56
C SER A 189 28.35 -10.19 -6.01
N GLY A 190 27.82 -9.00 -6.30
CA GLY A 190 27.73 -8.50 -7.69
C GLY A 190 26.74 -9.24 -8.59
N GLU A 191 26.11 -10.30 -8.12
CA GLU A 191 25.06 -11.02 -8.82
C GLU A 191 23.71 -10.31 -8.60
N LYS A 192 23.02 -9.97 -9.68
CA LYS A 192 21.66 -9.47 -9.59
C LYS A 192 20.71 -10.62 -9.30
N TYR A 193 20.30 -10.76 -8.05
CA TYR A 193 19.45 -11.87 -7.61
C TYR A 193 17.97 -11.66 -7.95
N TYR A 194 17.53 -10.43 -8.17
CA TYR A 194 16.11 -10.13 -8.37
C TYR A 194 15.91 -9.37 -9.68
N SER A 195 15.18 -9.95 -10.60
CA SER A 195 14.78 -9.28 -11.83
C SER A 195 13.31 -8.88 -11.75
N LYS A 196 13.02 -7.58 -11.81
CA LYS A 196 11.67 -6.99 -11.99
C LYS A 196 10.62 -7.33 -10.94
N GLU A 197 10.95 -7.37 -9.66
CA GLU A 197 9.94 -7.70 -8.65
C GLU A 197 9.16 -6.46 -8.21
N THR A 198 7.99 -6.36 -8.76
CA THR A 198 6.91 -5.53 -8.22
C THR A 198 6.10 -6.39 -7.25
N LEU A 199 5.46 -5.76 -6.25
CA LEU A 199 4.38 -6.35 -5.49
C LEU A 199 3.04 -5.91 -6.14
N PRO A 200 2.64 -6.51 -7.28
CA PRO A 200 1.53 -6.00 -8.07
C PRO A 200 0.18 -6.24 -7.44
N TYR A 201 0.08 -7.23 -6.54
CA TYR A 201 -1.19 -7.62 -5.94
C TYR A 201 -1.30 -7.09 -4.52
N ALA A 202 -2.46 -6.53 -4.22
CA ALA A 202 -2.77 -6.03 -2.90
C ALA A 202 -4.20 -6.43 -2.51
N ALA A 203 -4.40 -6.74 -1.24
CA ALA A 203 -5.71 -6.99 -0.67
C ALA A 203 -5.72 -6.57 0.80
N GLY A 204 -6.87 -6.24 1.35
CA GLY A 204 -6.92 -5.85 2.75
C GLY A 204 -8.32 -5.64 3.30
N ILE A 205 -8.32 -5.24 4.55
CA ILE A 205 -9.53 -4.96 5.32
C ILE A 205 -9.36 -3.68 6.11
N ASN A 206 -10.44 -2.90 6.19
CA ASN A 206 -10.49 -1.66 6.97
C ASN A 206 -11.75 -1.63 7.83
N PHE A 207 -11.59 -1.18 9.07
CA PHE A 207 -12.67 -0.88 10.01
C PHE A 207 -12.72 0.63 10.27
N TYR A 208 -13.92 1.19 10.33
CA TYR A 208 -14.15 2.61 10.58
C TYR A 208 -15.14 2.75 11.75
N ILE A 209 -14.77 3.60 12.72
CA ILE A 209 -15.51 3.84 13.96
C ILE A 209 -15.76 5.33 14.13
#